data_b300e76c02deedff3f087cffb1a1ae1c
#
_entry.id   b300e76c02deedff3f087cffb1a1ae1c
#
_cell.length_a   1.000
_cell.length_b   1.000
_cell.length_c   1.000
_cell.angle_alpha   90.00
_cell.angle_beta   90.00
_cell.angle_gamma   90.00
#
_symmetry.space_group_name_H-M   'P 1'
#
loop_
_entity.id
_entity.type
_entity.pdbx_description
1 polymer ?
#
loop_
_entity_poly.entity_id
_entity_poly.type
_entity_poly.pdbx_seq_one_letter_code
_entity_poly.pdbx_strand_id
1 'polypeptide(L)'
;REKPHIHVFMHFANGREVVAIAKKLNIAPQYIEKWDDGIDNGFAYLIHRTPKAKNDYQYSPHEVIANFSYIDWLGEYETRKQEKGKSIPYGGNDINHLLNCLYIGAMTREDVEKQLSGSQYARHHKKIDDVCAKRLQKLAEGRTAERRAKGEKVKVIWIYGAAGTGKTRFAKEQAAKQSESCYITGSSRDPFQRYAGEDIVIYDEARPGDIPFSDLLKLLDPYGEDVAAPSRYYDKAICAGTFYVTSRYSPWDYYKKTM
;
A
#
# COMPACT_ATOMS: atom_id res chain seq x y z
N ARG A 1 29.87 -20.99 -34.94
CA ARG A 1 30.37 -19.60 -34.78
C ARG A 1 29.32 -18.66 -35.39
N GLU A 2 28.71 -17.82 -34.61
CA GLU A 2 27.83 -16.77 -35.11
C GLU A 2 28.63 -15.80 -35.98
N LYS A 3 27.98 -15.28 -37.04
CA LYS A 3 28.64 -14.28 -37.89
C LYS A 3 28.77 -12.96 -37.12
N PRO A 4 29.87 -12.24 -37.25
CA PRO A 4 30.01 -10.92 -36.66
C PRO A 4 28.81 -10.04 -37.03
N HIS A 5 28.17 -9.43 -36.04
CA HIS A 5 27.05 -8.53 -36.25
C HIS A 5 27.15 -7.37 -35.25
N ILE A 6 26.40 -6.30 -35.51
CA ILE A 6 26.37 -5.09 -34.66
C ILE A 6 24.93 -4.89 -34.20
N HIS A 7 24.76 -4.71 -32.91
CA HIS A 7 23.49 -4.28 -32.33
C HIS A 7 23.40 -2.76 -32.35
N VAL A 8 22.31 -2.23 -32.85
CA VAL A 8 22.04 -0.79 -32.84
C VAL A 8 20.69 -0.54 -32.20
N PHE A 9 20.64 0.28 -31.16
CA PHE A 9 19.41 0.72 -30.54
C PHE A 9 19.18 2.21 -30.84
N MET A 10 18.00 2.55 -31.37
CA MET A 10 17.64 3.92 -31.70
C MET A 10 16.33 4.30 -31.01
N HIS A 11 16.34 5.42 -30.31
CA HIS A 11 15.14 6.02 -29.74
C HIS A 11 14.83 7.34 -30.42
N PHE A 12 13.57 7.53 -30.80
CA PHE A 12 13.08 8.73 -31.44
C PHE A 12 11.99 9.38 -30.58
N ALA A 13 12.03 10.69 -30.41
CA ALA A 13 11.02 11.46 -29.67
C ALA A 13 9.63 11.36 -30.31
N ASN A 14 9.59 11.18 -31.65
CA ASN A 14 8.36 11.01 -32.42
C ASN A 14 8.41 9.69 -33.20
N GLY A 15 7.25 9.09 -33.45
CA GLY A 15 7.14 7.87 -34.24
C GLY A 15 7.80 8.01 -35.62
N ARG A 16 8.50 6.97 -36.06
CA ARG A 16 9.15 6.88 -37.37
C ARG A 16 8.74 5.58 -38.04
N GLU A 17 8.55 5.64 -39.34
CA GLU A 17 8.30 4.46 -40.17
C GLU A 17 9.56 3.64 -40.33
N VAL A 18 9.46 2.31 -40.14
CA VAL A 18 10.58 1.37 -40.26
C VAL A 18 11.23 1.48 -41.65
N VAL A 19 10.41 1.58 -42.71
CA VAL A 19 10.89 1.73 -44.08
C VAL A 19 11.73 3.01 -44.27
N ALA A 20 11.32 4.11 -43.65
CA ALA A 20 12.06 5.38 -43.71
C ALA A 20 13.42 5.31 -43.04
N ILE A 21 13.48 4.59 -41.89
CA ILE A 21 14.75 4.34 -41.15
C ILE A 21 15.65 3.41 -41.99
N ALA A 22 15.11 2.30 -42.50
CA ALA A 22 15.84 1.32 -43.28
C ALA A 22 16.49 1.99 -44.52
N LYS A 23 15.74 2.86 -45.23
CA LYS A 23 16.27 3.63 -46.34
C LYS A 23 17.42 4.55 -45.96
N LYS A 24 17.34 5.23 -44.78
CA LYS A 24 18.41 6.10 -44.32
C LYS A 24 19.69 5.34 -43.90
N LEU A 25 19.53 4.15 -43.37
CA LEU A 25 20.63 3.29 -42.97
C LEU A 25 21.18 2.40 -44.09
N ASN A 26 20.53 2.42 -45.25
CA ASN A 26 20.84 1.57 -46.42
C ASN A 26 20.84 0.08 -46.06
N ILE A 27 19.84 -0.36 -45.28
CA ILE A 27 19.65 -1.76 -44.88
C ILE A 27 18.23 -2.22 -45.27
N ALA A 28 18.00 -3.53 -45.30
CA ALA A 28 16.68 -4.06 -45.53
C ALA A 28 15.79 -3.88 -44.28
N PRO A 29 14.48 -3.53 -44.46
CA PRO A 29 13.57 -3.28 -43.31
C PRO A 29 13.45 -4.47 -42.33
N GLN A 30 13.64 -5.69 -42.77
CA GLN A 30 13.58 -6.91 -41.98
C GLN A 30 14.67 -7.00 -40.88
N TYR A 31 15.69 -6.16 -40.96
CA TYR A 31 16.74 -6.05 -39.92
C TYR A 31 16.42 -5.01 -38.85
N ILE A 32 15.23 -4.39 -38.92
CA ILE A 32 14.77 -3.41 -37.93
C ILE A 32 13.58 -3.99 -37.18
N GLU A 33 13.74 -4.21 -35.90
CA GLU A 33 12.69 -4.62 -35.00
C GLU A 33 12.18 -3.42 -34.19
N LYS A 34 10.86 -3.38 -33.93
CA LYS A 34 10.28 -2.44 -32.94
C LYS A 34 10.54 -3.00 -31.54
N TRP A 35 11.04 -2.14 -30.68
CA TRP A 35 11.35 -2.50 -29.31
C TRP A 35 10.22 -2.09 -28.37
N ASP A 36 9.61 -3.06 -27.68
CA ASP A 36 8.45 -2.86 -26.81
C ASP A 36 8.78 -2.92 -25.30
N ASP A 37 9.98 -3.35 -24.94
CA ASP A 37 10.41 -3.61 -23.55
C ASP A 37 10.98 -2.37 -22.79
N GLY A 38 10.75 -1.17 -23.30
CA GLY A 38 11.23 0.07 -22.71
C GLY A 38 12.67 0.44 -23.07
N ILE A 39 13.01 1.73 -22.95
CA ILE A 39 14.28 2.32 -23.42
C ILE A 39 15.47 1.78 -22.63
N ASP A 40 15.36 1.73 -21.30
CA ASP A 40 16.44 1.24 -20.43
C ASP A 40 16.80 -0.24 -20.72
N ASN A 41 15.79 -1.05 -21.04
CA ASN A 41 16.02 -2.45 -21.42
C ASN A 41 16.69 -2.55 -22.79
N GLY A 42 16.35 -1.66 -23.74
CA GLY A 42 17.02 -1.58 -25.03
C GLY A 42 18.50 -1.20 -24.91
N PHE A 43 18.84 -0.23 -24.08
CA PHE A 43 20.23 0.14 -23.81
C PHE A 43 21.00 -0.98 -23.09
N ALA A 44 20.38 -1.67 -22.12
CA ALA A 44 21.00 -2.80 -21.43
C ALA A 44 21.22 -4.02 -22.35
N TYR A 45 20.38 -4.16 -23.39
CA TYR A 45 20.53 -5.23 -24.39
C TYR A 45 21.79 -5.08 -25.25
N LEU A 46 22.28 -3.85 -25.48
CA LEU A 46 23.50 -3.61 -26.25
C LEU A 46 24.74 -4.35 -25.70
N ILE A 47 24.77 -4.59 -24.39
CA ILE A 47 25.83 -5.32 -23.71
C ILE A 47 25.35 -6.65 -23.12
N HIS A 48 24.19 -7.14 -23.55
CA HIS A 48 23.54 -8.37 -23.11
C HIS A 48 23.20 -8.45 -21.61
N ARG A 49 23.05 -7.29 -20.93
CA ARG A 49 22.65 -7.22 -19.50
C ARG A 49 21.14 -7.25 -19.26
N THR A 50 20.40 -7.86 -20.17
CA THR A 50 18.95 -8.12 -19.97
C THR A 50 18.71 -9.52 -19.40
N PRO A 51 17.57 -9.79 -18.74
CA PRO A 51 17.25 -11.12 -18.22
C PRO A 51 17.25 -12.21 -19.31
N LYS A 52 16.82 -11.88 -20.53
CA LYS A 52 16.75 -12.81 -21.67
C LYS A 52 18.15 -13.16 -22.20
N ALA A 53 19.09 -12.22 -22.19
CA ALA A 53 20.45 -12.38 -22.70
C ALA A 53 21.48 -12.69 -21.59
N LYS A 54 21.03 -13.09 -20.39
CA LYS A 54 21.89 -13.32 -19.23
C LYS A 54 22.97 -14.40 -19.46
N ASN A 55 22.69 -15.37 -20.30
CA ASN A 55 23.58 -16.48 -20.60
C ASN A 55 24.41 -16.25 -21.87
N ASP A 56 24.19 -15.12 -22.56
CA ASP A 56 24.94 -14.77 -23.76
C ASP A 56 26.26 -14.09 -23.38
N TYR A 57 27.15 -13.95 -24.38
CA TYR A 57 28.41 -13.22 -24.16
C TYR A 57 28.13 -11.80 -23.71
N GLN A 58 28.75 -11.39 -22.61
CA GLN A 58 28.56 -10.04 -22.01
C GLN A 58 29.64 -9.11 -22.60
N TYR A 59 29.16 -8.08 -23.34
CA TYR A 59 30.07 -7.09 -23.93
C TYR A 59 30.54 -6.06 -22.89
N SER A 60 31.74 -5.52 -23.12
CA SER A 60 32.24 -4.42 -22.29
C SER A 60 31.43 -3.13 -22.54
N PRO A 61 31.00 -2.42 -21.47
CA PRO A 61 30.35 -1.12 -21.65
C PRO A 61 31.15 -0.09 -22.42
N HIS A 62 32.49 -0.21 -22.45
CA HIS A 62 33.38 0.66 -23.20
C HIS A 62 33.35 0.41 -24.72
N GLU A 63 32.78 -0.72 -25.18
CA GLU A 63 32.58 -0.99 -26.59
C GLU A 63 31.36 -0.30 -27.19
N VAL A 64 30.48 0.25 -26.33
CA VAL A 64 29.26 0.94 -26.78
C VAL A 64 29.57 2.34 -27.25
N ILE A 65 29.19 2.62 -28.52
CA ILE A 65 29.25 3.96 -29.08
C ILE A 65 27.84 4.58 -28.97
N ALA A 66 27.71 5.66 -28.21
CA ALA A 66 26.45 6.35 -28.00
C ALA A 66 26.60 7.87 -28.16
N ASN A 67 25.52 8.59 -28.43
CA ASN A 67 25.47 10.04 -28.46
C ASN A 67 25.28 10.69 -27.06
N PHE A 68 25.47 9.89 -26.01
CA PHE A 68 25.44 10.29 -24.59
C PHE A 68 26.47 9.46 -23.81
N SER A 69 26.73 9.79 -22.55
CA SER A 69 27.62 8.99 -21.69
C SER A 69 26.95 7.68 -21.31
N TYR A 70 27.24 6.62 -22.04
CA TYR A 70 26.69 5.27 -21.77
C TYR A 70 27.17 4.72 -20.43
N ILE A 71 28.39 5.04 -20.02
CA ILE A 71 28.97 4.60 -18.74
C ILE A 71 28.20 5.22 -17.56
N ASP A 72 27.94 6.55 -17.63
CA ASP A 72 27.20 7.25 -16.58
C ASP A 72 25.75 6.72 -16.51
N TRP A 73 25.10 6.57 -17.68
CA TRP A 73 23.78 5.95 -17.75
C TRP A 73 23.77 4.55 -17.14
N LEU A 74 24.77 3.72 -17.43
CA LEU A 74 24.86 2.35 -16.91
C LEU A 74 25.02 2.35 -15.37
N GLY A 75 25.84 3.24 -14.82
CA GLY A 75 26.00 3.42 -13.38
C GLY A 75 24.69 3.80 -12.69
N GLU A 76 23.94 4.76 -13.26
CA GLU A 76 22.61 5.14 -12.77
C GLU A 76 21.59 3.99 -12.93
N TYR A 77 21.62 3.26 -14.05
CA TYR A 77 20.75 2.11 -14.28
C TYR A 77 21.02 0.98 -13.28
N GLU A 78 22.29 0.66 -13.02
CA GLU A 78 22.67 -0.37 -12.04
C GLU A 78 22.31 0.05 -10.61
N THR A 79 22.53 1.31 -10.26
CA THR A 79 22.10 1.88 -8.98
C THR A 79 20.59 1.78 -8.82
N ARG A 80 19.82 2.22 -9.82
CA ARG A 80 18.36 2.08 -9.86
C ARG A 80 17.92 0.60 -9.78
N LYS A 81 18.68 -0.33 -10.35
CA LYS A 81 18.39 -1.76 -10.32
C LYS A 81 18.75 -2.42 -8.98
N GLN A 82 19.83 -1.97 -8.32
CA GLN A 82 20.19 -2.39 -6.95
C GLN A 82 19.24 -1.83 -5.91
N GLU A 83 18.78 -0.59 -6.10
CA GLU A 83 17.72 0.00 -5.32
C GLU A 83 16.38 -0.69 -5.55
N LYS A 84 16.10 -1.14 -6.78
CA LYS A 84 14.94 -2.01 -7.12
C LYS A 84 15.00 -3.39 -6.46
N GLY A 85 16.16 -3.88 -6.08
CA GLY A 85 16.32 -5.09 -5.25
C GLY A 85 16.15 -4.85 -3.75
N LYS A 86 16.19 -3.58 -3.31
CA LYS A 86 16.02 -3.14 -1.91
C LYS A 86 14.89 -2.15 -1.71
N SER A 87 14.44 -1.47 -2.74
CA SER A 87 13.31 -0.55 -2.76
C SER A 87 12.31 -0.96 -3.83
N ILE A 88 11.08 -0.76 -3.52
CA ILE A 88 9.91 -0.90 -4.36
C ILE A 88 10.11 -0.15 -5.67
N PRO A 89 9.86 -0.74 -6.86
CA PRO A 89 10.13 -0.09 -8.14
C PRO A 89 9.37 1.23 -8.27
N TYR A 90 10.07 2.35 -8.24
CA TYR A 90 9.52 3.67 -8.51
C TYR A 90 9.50 3.88 -10.05
N GLY A 91 8.47 3.42 -10.67
CA GLY A 91 8.16 3.66 -12.08
C GLY A 91 6.74 4.21 -12.17
N GLY A 92 6.61 5.48 -12.53
CA GLY A 92 5.45 6.34 -12.42
C GLY A 92 4.09 5.69 -12.63
N ASN A 93 3.12 6.08 -11.80
CA ASN A 93 1.67 5.88 -11.91
C ASN A 93 1.14 4.50 -12.35
N ASP A 94 1.96 3.43 -12.27
CA ASP A 94 1.45 2.07 -12.45
C ASP A 94 0.62 1.71 -11.22
N ILE A 95 -0.67 1.54 -11.43
CA ILE A 95 -1.61 1.14 -10.38
C ILE A 95 -1.16 -0.13 -9.65
N ASN A 96 -0.52 -1.08 -10.34
CA ASN A 96 -0.06 -2.32 -9.72
C ASN A 96 1.07 -2.04 -8.72
N HIS A 97 1.97 -1.11 -9.05
CA HIS A 97 3.00 -0.66 -8.13
C HIS A 97 2.40 0.01 -6.89
N LEU A 98 1.47 0.95 -7.08
CA LEU A 98 0.79 1.63 -5.98
C LEU A 98 0.02 0.66 -5.07
N LEU A 99 -0.66 -0.33 -5.65
CA LEU A 99 -1.36 -1.39 -4.90
C LEU A 99 -0.39 -2.28 -4.12
N ASN A 100 0.79 -2.60 -4.67
CA ASN A 100 1.82 -3.34 -3.96
C ASN A 100 2.39 -2.54 -2.78
N CYS A 101 2.67 -1.25 -2.96
CA CYS A 101 3.11 -0.36 -1.89
C CYS A 101 2.07 -0.25 -0.77
N LEU A 102 0.81 -0.14 -1.14
CA LEU A 102 -0.32 -0.14 -0.20
C LEU A 102 -0.41 -1.45 0.58
N TYR A 103 -0.27 -2.60 -0.11
CA TYR A 103 -0.36 -3.93 0.48
C TYR A 103 0.71 -4.20 1.53
N ILE A 104 1.97 -3.83 1.25
CA ILE A 104 3.09 -4.00 2.18
C ILE A 104 3.18 -2.88 3.24
N GLY A 105 2.38 -1.82 3.11
CA GLY A 105 2.34 -0.71 4.05
C GLY A 105 3.38 0.39 3.84
N ALA A 106 4.06 0.39 2.70
CA ALA A 106 4.99 1.45 2.33
C ALA A 106 4.28 2.77 1.96
N MET A 107 2.99 2.68 1.61
CA MET A 107 2.11 3.81 1.34
C MET A 107 0.80 3.66 2.09
N THR A 108 0.22 4.80 2.47
CA THR A 108 -1.15 4.87 2.97
C THR A 108 -2.14 4.93 1.80
N ARG A 109 -3.43 4.73 2.10
CA ARG A 109 -4.49 4.94 1.11
C ARG A 109 -4.44 6.36 0.52
N GLU A 110 -4.27 7.37 1.37
CA GLU A 110 -4.20 8.77 0.96
C GLU A 110 -3.02 9.04 0.02
N ASP A 111 -1.87 8.42 0.27
CA ASP A 111 -0.68 8.56 -0.59
C ASP A 111 -0.93 7.98 -1.98
N VAL A 112 -1.62 6.84 -2.05
CA VAL A 112 -2.03 6.24 -3.32
C VAL A 112 -3.05 7.12 -4.04
N GLU A 113 -4.08 7.60 -3.35
CA GLU A 113 -5.11 8.46 -3.93
C GLU A 113 -4.54 9.79 -4.46
N LYS A 114 -3.57 10.39 -3.78
CA LYS A 114 -2.88 11.61 -4.24
C LYS A 114 -2.10 11.44 -5.56
N GLN A 115 -1.68 10.20 -5.86
CA GLN A 115 -0.93 9.91 -7.08
C GLN A 115 -1.82 9.54 -8.28
N LEU A 116 -3.12 9.39 -8.06
CA LEU A 116 -4.08 9.03 -9.10
C LEU A 116 -4.84 10.25 -9.63
N SER A 117 -5.04 10.30 -10.92
CA SER A 117 -6.04 11.20 -11.50
C SER A 117 -7.45 10.74 -11.11
N GLY A 118 -8.43 11.64 -11.15
CA GLY A 118 -9.82 11.30 -10.85
C GLY A 118 -10.37 10.13 -11.69
N SER A 119 -9.97 10.04 -12.97
CA SER A 119 -10.36 8.94 -13.86
C SER A 119 -9.69 7.61 -13.50
N GLN A 120 -8.44 7.63 -13.05
CA GLN A 120 -7.74 6.45 -12.54
C GLN A 120 -8.36 5.99 -11.23
N TYR A 121 -8.63 6.91 -10.31
CA TYR A 121 -9.31 6.59 -9.05
C TYR A 121 -10.68 5.95 -9.30
N ALA A 122 -11.52 6.55 -10.14
CA ALA A 122 -12.84 6.00 -10.47
C ALA A 122 -12.77 4.57 -11.04
N ARG A 123 -11.71 4.26 -11.80
CA ARG A 123 -11.47 2.93 -12.39
C ARG A 123 -10.93 1.91 -11.41
N HIS A 124 -10.17 2.34 -10.40
CA HIS A 124 -9.38 1.45 -9.54
C HIS A 124 -9.74 1.49 -8.04
N HIS A 125 -10.68 2.35 -7.61
CA HIS A 125 -11.05 2.51 -6.20
C HIS A 125 -11.40 1.18 -5.52
N LYS A 126 -12.14 0.29 -6.21
CA LYS A 126 -12.49 -1.02 -5.67
C LYS A 126 -11.26 -1.89 -5.39
N LYS A 127 -10.27 -1.88 -6.29
CA LYS A 127 -9.01 -2.61 -6.06
C LYS A 127 -8.22 -2.04 -4.87
N ILE A 128 -8.25 -0.72 -4.70
CA ILE A 128 -7.64 -0.06 -3.54
C ILE A 128 -8.35 -0.50 -2.25
N ASP A 129 -9.69 -0.52 -2.24
CA ASP A 129 -10.48 -0.99 -1.10
C ASP A 129 -10.18 -2.44 -0.76
N ASP A 130 -10.14 -3.34 -1.75
CA ASP A 130 -9.84 -4.77 -1.56
C ASP A 130 -8.44 -4.98 -0.98
N VAL A 131 -7.44 -4.23 -1.46
CA VAL A 131 -6.06 -4.29 -0.95
C VAL A 131 -5.97 -3.76 0.47
N CYS A 132 -6.64 -2.64 0.78
CA CYS A 132 -6.71 -2.11 2.15
C CYS A 132 -7.34 -3.12 3.11
N ALA A 133 -8.46 -3.75 2.73
CA ALA A 133 -9.13 -4.77 3.54
C ALA A 133 -8.22 -5.97 3.80
N LYS A 134 -7.54 -6.48 2.77
CA LYS A 134 -6.63 -7.63 2.91
C LYS A 134 -5.41 -7.30 3.76
N ARG A 135 -4.85 -6.10 3.61
CA ARG A 135 -3.75 -5.63 4.47
C ARG A 135 -4.18 -5.55 5.93
N LEU A 136 -5.36 -4.97 6.18
CA LEU A 136 -5.90 -4.84 7.53
C LEU A 136 -6.12 -6.19 8.19
N GLN A 137 -6.63 -7.18 7.45
CA GLN A 137 -6.76 -8.56 7.91
C GLN A 137 -5.41 -9.14 8.33
N LYS A 138 -4.39 -9.06 7.48
CA LYS A 138 -3.02 -9.55 7.81
C LYS A 138 -2.43 -8.86 9.05
N LEU A 139 -2.67 -7.56 9.17
CA LEU A 139 -2.21 -6.79 10.33
C LEU A 139 -2.89 -7.27 11.63
N ALA A 140 -4.20 -7.55 11.55
CA ALA A 140 -4.97 -8.08 12.67
C ALA A 140 -4.48 -9.48 13.10
N GLU A 141 -4.29 -10.39 12.15
CA GLU A 141 -3.72 -11.72 12.38
C GLU A 141 -2.35 -11.63 13.06
N GLY A 142 -1.45 -10.80 12.53
CA GLY A 142 -0.10 -10.61 13.08
C GLY A 142 -0.11 -10.06 14.52
N ARG A 143 -0.86 -8.99 14.77
CA ARG A 143 -0.95 -8.39 16.11
C ARG A 143 -1.63 -9.30 17.12
N THR A 144 -2.62 -10.07 16.71
CA THR A 144 -3.26 -11.07 17.57
C THR A 144 -2.28 -12.17 17.97
N ALA A 145 -1.50 -12.67 17.00
CA ALA A 145 -0.46 -13.66 17.28
C ALA A 145 0.63 -13.12 18.22
N GLU A 146 1.07 -11.87 18.02
CA GLU A 146 2.06 -11.22 18.90
C GLU A 146 1.53 -11.04 20.33
N ARG A 147 0.29 -10.54 20.50
CA ARG A 147 -0.33 -10.39 21.83
C ARG A 147 -0.45 -11.73 22.54
N ARG A 148 -0.89 -12.77 21.82
CA ARG A 148 -0.99 -14.13 22.37
C ARG A 148 0.39 -14.64 22.84
N ALA A 149 1.43 -14.47 22.03
CA ALA A 149 2.78 -14.90 22.38
C ALA A 149 3.34 -14.18 23.61
N LYS A 150 2.95 -12.91 23.83
CA LYS A 150 3.35 -12.11 24.98
C LYS A 150 2.42 -12.25 26.19
N GLY A 151 1.30 -12.96 26.08
CA GLY A 151 0.26 -13.03 27.11
C GLY A 151 -0.43 -11.68 27.38
N GLU A 152 -0.38 -10.76 26.40
CA GLU A 152 -0.99 -9.45 26.51
C GLU A 152 -2.48 -9.51 26.16
N LYS A 153 -3.27 -8.67 26.83
CA LYS A 153 -4.71 -8.55 26.64
C LYS A 153 -5.06 -7.23 26.01
N VAL A 154 -6.17 -7.19 25.29
CA VAL A 154 -6.77 -5.92 24.85
C VAL A 154 -7.22 -5.14 26.09
N LYS A 155 -6.84 -3.87 26.15
CA LYS A 155 -7.22 -2.96 27.25
C LYS A 155 -8.47 -2.20 26.89
N VAL A 156 -9.46 -2.23 27.76
CA VAL A 156 -10.70 -1.46 27.60
C VAL A 156 -10.83 -0.49 28.78
N ILE A 157 -10.83 0.79 28.47
CA ILE A 157 -10.99 1.88 29.42
C ILE A 157 -12.33 2.54 29.16
N TRP A 158 -13.29 2.36 30.08
CA TRP A 158 -14.61 2.94 29.99
C TRP A 158 -14.70 4.25 30.74
N ILE A 159 -14.95 5.37 30.04
CA ILE A 159 -15.01 6.72 30.59
C ILE A 159 -16.47 7.21 30.48
N TYR A 160 -17.13 7.40 31.61
CA TYR A 160 -18.53 7.75 31.59
C TYR A 160 -18.86 8.98 32.48
N GLY A 161 -20.00 9.59 32.19
CA GLY A 161 -20.47 10.76 32.93
C GLY A 161 -21.32 11.71 32.08
N ALA A 162 -21.78 12.79 32.66
CA ALA A 162 -22.63 13.77 31.99
C ALA A 162 -21.99 14.37 30.73
N ALA A 163 -22.80 14.96 29.84
CA ALA A 163 -22.29 15.70 28.71
C ALA A 163 -21.43 16.89 29.17
N GLY A 164 -20.38 17.22 28.38
CA GLY A 164 -19.51 18.36 28.68
C GLY A 164 -18.45 18.14 29.75
N THR A 165 -18.34 16.96 30.38
CA THR A 165 -17.36 16.67 31.44
C THR A 165 -15.94 16.39 30.92
N GLY A 166 -15.68 16.54 29.63
CA GLY A 166 -14.34 16.38 29.06
C GLY A 166 -13.89 14.94 28.77
N LYS A 167 -14.81 13.95 28.73
CA LYS A 167 -14.48 12.53 28.49
C LYS A 167 -13.67 12.30 27.23
N THR A 168 -14.12 12.82 26.10
CA THR A 168 -13.42 12.68 24.81
C THR A 168 -12.05 13.34 24.83
N ARG A 169 -11.93 14.51 25.49
CA ARG A 169 -10.66 15.20 25.66
C ARG A 169 -9.68 14.34 26.47
N PHE A 170 -10.14 13.80 27.60
CA PHE A 170 -9.34 12.91 28.43
C PHE A 170 -8.88 11.66 27.65
N ALA A 171 -9.79 11.01 26.91
CA ALA A 171 -9.45 9.85 26.07
C ALA A 171 -8.35 10.21 25.05
N LYS A 172 -8.47 11.35 24.36
CA LYS A 172 -7.47 11.83 23.39
C LYS A 172 -6.12 12.11 24.06
N GLU A 173 -6.11 12.76 25.22
CA GLU A 173 -4.88 13.03 25.96
C GLU A 173 -4.19 11.75 26.43
N GLN A 174 -4.93 10.72 26.85
CA GLN A 174 -4.36 9.44 27.23
C GLN A 174 -3.87 8.64 26.00
N ALA A 175 -4.60 8.67 24.90
CA ALA A 175 -4.18 8.03 23.66
C ALA A 175 -2.88 8.64 23.12
N ALA A 176 -2.78 9.98 23.09
CA ALA A 176 -1.60 10.70 22.63
C ALA A 176 -0.32 10.40 23.44
N LYS A 177 -0.44 10.01 24.72
CA LYS A 177 0.70 9.57 25.54
C LYS A 177 1.22 8.18 25.17
N GLN A 178 0.42 7.36 24.49
CA GLN A 178 0.73 5.95 24.20
C GLN A 178 1.11 5.75 22.73
N SER A 179 0.53 6.52 21.81
CA SER A 179 0.76 6.39 20.36
C SER A 179 0.59 7.74 19.66
N GLU A 180 1.35 7.94 18.60
CA GLU A 180 1.23 9.13 17.72
C GLU A 180 -0.08 9.12 16.92
N SER A 181 -0.68 7.94 16.72
CA SER A 181 -1.92 7.79 15.96
C SER A 181 -2.97 7.02 16.75
N CYS A 182 -4.20 7.52 16.75
CA CYS A 182 -5.36 6.82 17.27
C CYS A 182 -6.55 7.01 16.32
N TYR A 183 -7.39 6.00 16.25
CA TYR A 183 -8.65 6.08 15.54
C TYR A 183 -9.76 6.59 16.46
N ILE A 184 -10.52 7.55 15.97
CA ILE A 184 -11.71 8.06 16.68
C ILE A 184 -12.92 7.68 15.84
N THR A 185 -13.88 6.99 16.44
CA THR A 185 -15.08 6.59 15.73
C THR A 185 -15.83 7.78 15.15
N GLY A 186 -16.30 7.62 13.94
CA GLY A 186 -17.04 8.65 13.20
C GLY A 186 -18.55 8.55 13.40
N SER A 187 -19.27 8.23 12.32
CA SER A 187 -20.73 8.11 12.32
C SER A 187 -21.21 6.91 13.16
N SER A 188 -22.33 7.09 13.89
CA SER A 188 -23.00 5.99 14.61
C SER A 188 -23.48 4.85 13.70
N ARG A 189 -23.69 5.11 12.39
CA ARG A 189 -24.13 4.08 11.44
C ARG A 189 -23.02 3.15 10.95
N ASP A 190 -21.77 3.62 10.97
CA ASP A 190 -20.58 2.86 10.58
C ASP A 190 -19.38 3.44 11.33
N PRO A 191 -19.26 3.14 12.63
CA PRO A 191 -18.25 3.77 13.48
C PRO A 191 -16.83 3.44 13.05
N PHE A 192 -16.59 2.31 12.36
CA PHE A 192 -15.26 1.85 11.95
C PHE A 192 -14.95 2.06 10.46
N GLN A 193 -15.77 2.80 9.72
CA GLN A 193 -15.63 2.98 8.27
C GLN A 193 -14.21 3.38 7.83
N ARG A 194 -13.56 4.26 8.58
CA ARG A 194 -12.24 4.80 8.26
C ARG A 194 -11.09 4.16 9.04
N TYR A 195 -11.38 3.15 9.86
CA TYR A 195 -10.34 2.46 10.60
C TYR A 195 -9.33 1.81 9.63
N ALA A 196 -8.05 2.07 9.84
CA ALA A 196 -6.96 1.64 8.97
C ALA A 196 -5.90 0.76 9.69
N GLY A 197 -6.18 0.36 10.94
CA GLY A 197 -5.30 -0.48 11.72
C GLY A 197 -4.57 0.26 12.84
N GLU A 198 -5.09 1.37 13.32
CA GLU A 198 -4.57 2.07 14.49
C GLU A 198 -4.62 1.17 15.73
N ASP A 199 -3.59 1.24 16.55
CA ASP A 199 -3.49 0.40 17.77
C ASP A 199 -4.38 0.89 18.92
N ILE A 200 -4.76 2.17 18.88
CA ILE A 200 -5.67 2.78 19.83
C ILE A 200 -6.94 3.20 19.16
N VAL A 201 -8.07 2.79 19.70
CA VAL A 201 -9.41 3.21 19.26
C VAL A 201 -10.09 4.00 20.37
N ILE A 202 -10.59 5.18 20.02
CA ILE A 202 -11.51 5.94 20.87
C ILE A 202 -12.91 5.75 20.29
N TYR A 203 -13.72 4.91 20.96
CA TYR A 203 -15.13 4.77 20.63
C TYR A 203 -15.90 5.90 21.33
N ASP A 204 -16.09 6.98 20.60
CA ASP A 204 -16.61 8.23 21.15
C ASP A 204 -18.14 8.24 21.18
N GLU A 205 -18.69 8.76 22.27
CA GLU A 205 -20.14 8.88 22.53
C GLU A 205 -20.93 7.57 22.34
N ALA A 206 -20.38 6.45 22.77
CA ALA A 206 -21.05 5.16 22.69
C ALA A 206 -22.44 5.19 23.33
N ARG A 207 -23.46 4.78 22.56
CA ARG A 207 -24.86 4.75 23.00
C ARG A 207 -25.40 3.33 22.87
N PRO A 208 -26.30 2.92 23.79
CA PRO A 208 -27.01 1.66 23.64
C PRO A 208 -27.72 1.58 22.27
N GLY A 209 -27.43 0.52 21.51
CA GLY A 209 -28.02 0.30 20.19
C GLY A 209 -27.19 0.78 18.99
N ASP A 210 -26.09 1.53 19.17
CA ASP A 210 -25.20 1.93 18.08
C ASP A 210 -24.53 0.72 17.41
N ILE A 211 -24.13 -0.27 18.21
CA ILE A 211 -23.63 -1.56 17.80
C ILE A 211 -24.47 -2.62 18.51
N PRO A 212 -24.85 -3.74 17.84
CA PRO A 212 -25.47 -4.88 18.53
C PRO A 212 -24.63 -5.30 19.73
N PHE A 213 -25.28 -5.56 20.86
CA PHE A 213 -24.57 -5.83 22.10
C PHE A 213 -23.64 -7.05 22.00
N SER A 214 -24.05 -8.09 21.27
CA SER A 214 -23.20 -9.24 20.96
C SER A 214 -21.91 -8.90 20.26
N ASP A 215 -21.97 -7.94 19.31
CA ASP A 215 -20.80 -7.51 18.54
C ASP A 215 -19.93 -6.57 19.34
N LEU A 216 -20.53 -5.74 20.21
CA LEU A 216 -19.77 -4.93 21.16
C LEU A 216 -18.98 -5.78 22.15
N LEU A 217 -19.57 -6.88 22.65
CA LEU A 217 -18.88 -7.82 23.53
C LEU A 217 -17.66 -8.46 22.84
N LYS A 218 -17.82 -8.90 21.60
CA LYS A 218 -16.71 -9.44 20.81
C LYS A 218 -15.63 -8.40 20.54
N LEU A 219 -16.05 -7.18 20.19
CA LEU A 219 -15.14 -6.05 19.93
C LEU A 219 -14.27 -5.69 21.13
N LEU A 220 -14.85 -5.75 22.32
CA LEU A 220 -14.19 -5.37 23.59
C LEU A 220 -13.69 -6.57 24.38
N ASP A 221 -13.70 -7.79 23.81
CA ASP A 221 -13.19 -8.97 24.49
C ASP A 221 -11.67 -8.85 24.69
N PRO A 222 -11.18 -8.89 25.94
CA PRO A 222 -9.74 -8.85 26.25
C PRO A 222 -8.93 -9.98 25.58
N TYR A 223 -9.59 -11.09 25.27
CA TYR A 223 -9.00 -12.30 24.68
C TYR A 223 -9.46 -12.54 23.22
N GLY A 224 -10.20 -11.60 22.66
CA GLY A 224 -10.75 -11.73 21.31
C GLY A 224 -9.67 -12.00 20.26
N GLU A 225 -9.87 -13.07 19.48
CA GLU A 225 -8.86 -13.51 18.50
C GLU A 225 -9.12 -12.93 17.11
N ASP A 226 -10.30 -13.09 16.57
CA ASP A 226 -10.70 -12.60 15.26
C ASP A 226 -11.79 -11.54 15.39
N VAL A 227 -11.39 -10.37 15.91
CA VAL A 227 -12.35 -9.30 16.14
C VAL A 227 -12.65 -8.58 14.84
N ALA A 228 -13.88 -8.74 14.38
CA ALA A 228 -14.44 -7.96 13.28
C ALA A 228 -15.51 -7.01 13.82
N ALA A 229 -15.43 -5.75 13.40
CA ALA A 229 -16.49 -4.79 13.64
C ALA A 229 -17.45 -4.75 12.45
N PRO A 230 -18.76 -4.73 12.67
CA PRO A 230 -19.71 -4.57 11.60
C PRO A 230 -19.48 -3.25 10.86
N SER A 231 -19.40 -3.32 9.55
CA SER A 231 -19.29 -2.15 8.68
C SER A 231 -20.24 -2.31 7.49
N ARG A 232 -20.60 -1.19 6.87
CA ARG A 232 -21.69 -1.10 5.87
C ARG A 232 -21.54 -2.01 4.66
N TYR A 233 -20.28 -2.32 4.27
CA TYR A 233 -20.01 -3.11 3.06
C TYR A 233 -19.32 -4.44 3.37
N TYR A 234 -18.42 -4.47 4.34
CA TYR A 234 -17.70 -5.67 4.79
C TYR A 234 -17.30 -5.48 6.24
N ASP A 235 -17.40 -6.54 7.03
CA ASP A 235 -16.87 -6.51 8.39
C ASP A 235 -15.38 -6.16 8.37
N LYS A 236 -15.00 -5.20 9.21
CA LYS A 236 -13.61 -4.76 9.30
C LYS A 236 -12.87 -5.51 10.39
N ALA A 237 -11.74 -6.08 10.05
CA ALA A 237 -10.83 -6.64 11.05
C ALA A 237 -10.31 -5.51 11.97
N ILE A 238 -10.46 -5.68 13.27
CA ILE A 238 -10.00 -4.72 14.28
C ILE A 238 -8.81 -5.32 15.00
N CYS A 239 -7.68 -4.61 14.96
CA CYS A 239 -6.43 -5.07 15.58
C CYS A 239 -5.94 -4.16 16.71
N ALA A 240 -6.79 -3.27 17.21
CA ALA A 240 -6.45 -2.38 18.30
C ALA A 240 -6.11 -3.13 19.59
N GLY A 241 -5.05 -2.70 20.25
CA GLY A 241 -4.65 -3.20 21.56
C GLY A 241 -5.29 -2.42 22.74
N THR A 242 -5.80 -1.21 22.47
CA THR A 242 -6.42 -0.38 23.50
C THR A 242 -7.68 0.30 22.98
N PHE A 243 -8.75 0.20 23.75
CA PHE A 243 -10.01 0.90 23.52
C PHE A 243 -10.29 1.89 24.65
N TYR A 244 -10.55 3.13 24.29
CA TYR A 244 -11.19 4.13 25.14
C TYR A 244 -12.63 4.26 24.72
N VAL A 245 -13.56 3.85 25.55
CA VAL A 245 -15.00 4.00 25.30
C VAL A 245 -15.51 5.18 26.09
N THR A 246 -15.99 6.21 25.41
CA THR A 246 -16.65 7.33 26.09
C THR A 246 -18.17 7.16 26.00
N SER A 247 -18.88 7.37 27.11
CA SER A 247 -20.32 7.21 27.18
C SER A 247 -20.96 8.15 28.21
N ARG A 248 -22.24 8.35 28.07
CA ARG A 248 -23.05 8.96 29.14
C ARG A 248 -23.38 7.96 30.25
N TYR A 249 -23.32 6.67 29.94
CA TYR A 249 -23.76 5.57 30.81
C TYR A 249 -22.58 4.83 31.39
N SER A 250 -22.70 4.41 32.65
CA SER A 250 -21.80 3.40 33.20
C SER A 250 -21.89 2.10 32.40
N PRO A 251 -20.88 1.20 32.43
CA PRO A 251 -20.98 -0.09 31.75
C PRO A 251 -22.25 -0.87 32.12
N TRP A 252 -22.65 -0.79 33.39
CA TRP A 252 -23.83 -1.45 33.92
C TRP A 252 -25.15 -0.86 33.39
N ASP A 253 -25.26 0.47 33.37
CA ASP A 253 -26.44 1.14 32.84
C ASP A 253 -26.53 1.00 31.32
N TYR A 254 -25.40 0.95 30.64
CA TYR A 254 -25.33 0.68 29.19
C TYR A 254 -25.90 -0.71 28.88
N TYR A 255 -25.43 -1.73 29.63
CA TYR A 255 -25.92 -3.11 29.51
C TYR A 255 -27.42 -3.22 29.73
N LYS A 256 -27.96 -2.65 30.80
CA LYS A 256 -29.41 -2.66 31.10
C LYS A 256 -30.27 -2.03 30.01
N LYS A 257 -29.74 -1.10 29.22
CA LYS A 257 -30.46 -0.41 28.17
C LYS A 257 -30.34 -1.11 26.80
N THR A 258 -29.47 -2.08 26.67
CA THR A 258 -29.31 -2.91 25.48
C THR A 258 -30.09 -4.22 25.54
N MET A 259 -30.51 -4.63 26.70
CA MET A 259 -31.46 -5.74 26.95
C MET A 259 -32.90 -5.23 26.88
#